data_78b22b071fd1f8f5f35556ef9bd60c70
#
_entry.id   78b22b071fd1f8f5f35556ef9bd60c70
#
_cell.length_a   1.000
_cell.length_b   1.000
_cell.length_c   1.000
_cell.angle_alpha   90.00
_cell.angle_beta   90.00
_cell.angle_gamma   90.00
#
_symmetry.space_group_name_H-M   'P 1'
#
loop_
_entity.id
_entity.type
_entity.pdbx_description
1 polymer ?
#
loop_
_entity_poly.entity_id
_entity_poly.type
_entity_poly.pdbx_seq_one_letter_code
_entity_poly.pdbx_strand_id
1 'polypeptide(L)'
;IKNIQKQHTKWEEKKAEAQAGDKVVLEYEGPISGEQFDNNKQDNFTFIIDDDVRGDEATVGLFKEFYKNTLGTKINMEKKFTYKMPESFADIKISGKTIEYNIKIKHIYKGIAPELNEEFYKNFGITDSDHKAFKESVSKYMKVELDQKLKSVMSAAINQKLLDENDFEIPEDMLE
;
A
#
# COMPACT_ATOMS: atom_id res chain seq x y z
N ILE A 1 11.29 6.00 -12.29
CA ILE A 1 10.56 7.17 -12.82
C ILE A 1 9.05 6.93 -12.65
N LYS A 2 8.47 5.85 -13.18
CA LYS A 2 7.03 5.56 -13.05
C LYS A 2 6.51 5.62 -11.61
N ASN A 3 7.26 5.12 -10.64
CA ASN A 3 6.86 5.17 -9.23
C ASN A 3 6.86 6.60 -8.67
N ILE A 4 7.83 7.43 -9.09
CA ILE A 4 7.89 8.83 -8.70
C ILE A 4 6.73 9.61 -9.32
N GLN A 5 6.40 9.36 -10.59
CA GLN A 5 5.22 9.95 -11.24
C GLN A 5 3.93 9.54 -10.52
N LYS A 6 3.80 8.26 -10.10
CA LYS A 6 2.66 7.78 -9.31
C LYS A 6 2.51 8.54 -7.98
N GLN A 7 3.61 8.83 -7.28
CA GLN A 7 3.59 9.58 -6.01
C GLN A 7 3.16 11.05 -6.19
N HIS A 8 3.48 11.65 -7.34
CA HIS A 8 3.13 13.04 -7.66
C HIS A 8 1.90 13.16 -8.57
N THR A 9 1.14 12.07 -8.75
CA THR A 9 -0.10 12.06 -9.53
C THR A 9 -1.13 12.99 -8.91
N LYS A 10 -1.68 13.91 -9.69
CA LYS A 10 -2.86 14.70 -9.31
C LYS A 10 -4.10 13.83 -9.49
N TRP A 11 -5.00 13.93 -8.51
CA TRP A 11 -6.22 13.13 -8.49
C TRP A 11 -7.42 14.02 -8.75
N GLU A 12 -8.15 13.76 -9.82
CA GLU A 12 -9.38 14.47 -10.15
C GLU A 12 -10.57 13.54 -10.02
N GLU A 13 -11.61 14.00 -9.33
CA GLU A 13 -12.84 13.21 -9.18
C GLU A 13 -13.50 13.00 -10.54
N LYS A 14 -13.87 11.77 -10.82
CA LYS A 14 -14.60 11.41 -12.03
C LYS A 14 -15.88 10.66 -11.69
N LYS A 15 -16.95 10.94 -12.46
CA LYS A 15 -18.24 10.25 -12.34
C LYS A 15 -18.37 9.04 -13.26
N ALA A 16 -17.33 8.74 -14.04
CA ALA A 16 -17.29 7.59 -14.95
C ALA A 16 -16.93 6.30 -14.20
N GLU A 17 -17.00 5.17 -14.89
CA GLU A 17 -16.65 3.86 -14.36
C GLU A 17 -15.16 3.80 -13.93
N ALA A 18 -14.91 3.04 -12.86
CA ALA A 18 -13.58 2.82 -12.33
C ALA A 18 -12.73 2.01 -13.32
N GLN A 19 -11.52 2.48 -13.60
CA GLN A 19 -10.57 1.89 -14.53
C GLN A 19 -9.24 1.61 -13.83
N ALA A 20 -8.41 0.78 -14.44
CA ALA A 20 -7.05 0.56 -13.98
C ALA A 20 -6.27 1.89 -13.90
N GLY A 21 -5.58 2.12 -12.80
CA GLY A 21 -4.87 3.36 -12.50
C GLY A 21 -5.70 4.41 -11.73
N ASP A 22 -7.01 4.21 -11.58
CA ASP A 22 -7.83 5.10 -10.77
C ASP A 22 -7.64 4.85 -9.26
N LYS A 23 -7.80 5.91 -8.48
CA LYS A 23 -7.89 5.83 -7.02
C LYS A 23 -9.36 5.76 -6.63
N VAL A 24 -9.72 4.75 -5.87
CA VAL A 24 -11.09 4.53 -5.41
C VAL A 24 -11.16 4.66 -3.90
N VAL A 25 -12.17 5.35 -3.43
CA VAL A 25 -12.57 5.41 -2.04
C VAL A 25 -13.87 4.62 -1.90
N LEU A 26 -13.83 3.59 -1.09
CA LEU A 26 -14.97 2.74 -0.83
C LEU A 26 -15.15 2.49 0.67
N GLU A 27 -16.31 2.08 1.01
CA GLU A 27 -16.64 1.49 2.30
C GLU A 27 -16.76 -0.01 2.11
N TYR A 28 -16.24 -0.79 3.04
CA TYR A 28 -16.45 -2.24 3.02
C TYR A 28 -16.85 -2.76 4.39
N GLU A 29 -17.58 -3.84 4.35
CA GLU A 29 -17.96 -4.64 5.51
C GLU A 29 -17.80 -6.12 5.16
N GLY A 30 -17.15 -6.88 6.05
CA GLY A 30 -16.84 -8.29 5.82
C GLY A 30 -17.14 -9.15 7.04
N PRO A 31 -18.42 -9.44 7.37
CA PRO A 31 -18.76 -10.35 8.47
C PRO A 31 -18.34 -11.79 8.15
N ILE A 32 -17.88 -12.52 9.18
CA ILE A 32 -17.64 -13.95 9.08
C ILE A 32 -18.91 -14.68 9.58
N SER A 33 -19.55 -15.46 8.71
CA SER A 33 -20.76 -16.22 9.07
C SER A 33 -21.84 -15.39 9.76
N GLY A 34 -21.92 -14.08 9.44
CA GLY A 34 -22.86 -13.13 10.05
C GLY A 34 -22.41 -12.49 11.35
N GLU A 35 -21.27 -12.88 11.90
CA GLU A 35 -20.66 -12.24 13.07
C GLU A 35 -19.66 -11.16 12.68
N GLN A 36 -19.74 -10.02 13.36
CA GLN A 36 -18.75 -8.95 13.20
C GLN A 36 -17.50 -9.25 14.03
N PHE A 37 -16.35 -8.94 13.50
CA PHE A 37 -15.07 -9.00 14.21
C PHE A 37 -14.32 -7.68 14.05
N ASP A 38 -13.31 -7.45 14.86
CA ASP A 38 -12.51 -6.21 14.80
C ASP A 38 -11.90 -6.03 13.41
N ASN A 39 -11.97 -4.79 12.89
CA ASN A 39 -11.48 -4.39 11.56
C ASN A 39 -12.21 -4.99 10.35
N ASN A 40 -13.41 -5.56 10.53
CA ASN A 40 -14.21 -6.08 9.43
C ASN A 40 -14.97 -5.00 8.63
N LYS A 41 -14.98 -3.77 9.13
CA LYS A 41 -15.63 -2.61 8.51
C LYS A 41 -14.70 -1.43 8.43
N GLN A 42 -14.66 -0.78 7.28
CA GLN A 42 -13.94 0.48 7.08
C GLN A 42 -14.72 1.42 6.16
N ASP A 43 -14.96 2.64 6.61
CA ASP A 43 -15.84 3.60 5.92
C ASP A 43 -15.16 4.38 4.80
N ASN A 44 -13.84 4.52 4.82
CA ASN A 44 -13.08 5.29 3.82
C ASN A 44 -11.81 4.55 3.42
N PHE A 45 -11.98 3.32 2.99
CA PHE A 45 -10.87 2.56 2.46
C PHE A 45 -10.47 3.09 1.10
N THR A 46 -9.21 3.46 0.97
CA THR A 46 -8.67 4.08 -0.25
C THR A 46 -7.59 3.19 -0.84
N PHE A 47 -7.71 2.85 -2.11
CA PHE A 47 -6.67 2.15 -2.85
C PHE A 47 -6.62 2.59 -4.31
N ILE A 48 -5.51 2.28 -4.97
CA ILE A 48 -5.35 2.49 -6.41
C ILE A 48 -5.59 1.14 -7.09
N ILE A 49 -6.42 1.15 -8.14
CA ILE A 49 -6.67 -0.03 -8.96
C ILE A 49 -5.42 -0.33 -9.79
N ASP A 50 -4.51 -1.14 -9.23
CA ASP A 50 -3.22 -1.47 -9.85
C ASP A 50 -2.91 -2.96 -9.62
N ASP A 51 -2.31 -3.59 -10.61
CA ASP A 51 -1.90 -5.00 -10.52
C ASP A 51 -0.62 -5.20 -9.68
N ASP A 52 0.15 -4.13 -9.40
CA ASP A 52 1.39 -4.18 -8.63
C ASP A 52 1.13 -4.12 -7.11
N VAL A 53 0.29 -5.03 -6.62
CA VAL A 53 0.03 -5.17 -5.18
C VAL A 53 1.19 -5.93 -4.54
N ARG A 54 1.78 -5.35 -3.50
CA ARG A 54 2.88 -5.94 -2.73
C ARG A 54 2.40 -6.27 -1.32
N GLY A 55 2.79 -7.44 -0.85
CA GLY A 55 2.44 -7.92 0.48
C GLY A 55 2.60 -9.43 0.58
N ASP A 56 2.10 -10.00 1.66
CA ASP A 56 1.96 -11.44 1.80
C ASP A 56 0.87 -11.99 0.85
N GLU A 57 0.83 -13.31 0.71
CA GLU A 57 -0.09 -13.99 -0.22
C GLU A 57 -1.56 -13.65 0.06
N ALA A 58 -1.94 -13.55 1.33
CA ALA A 58 -3.31 -13.23 1.74
C ALA A 58 -3.69 -11.81 1.36
N THR A 59 -2.82 -10.85 1.66
CA THR A 59 -3.00 -9.44 1.31
C THR A 59 -3.09 -9.25 -0.20
N VAL A 60 -2.15 -9.82 -0.95
CA VAL A 60 -2.15 -9.74 -2.43
C VAL A 60 -3.40 -10.37 -3.02
N GLY A 61 -3.82 -11.53 -2.51
CA GLY A 61 -5.03 -12.22 -2.97
C GLY A 61 -6.29 -11.42 -2.71
N LEU A 62 -6.45 -10.88 -1.51
CA LEU A 62 -7.58 -10.05 -1.12
C LEU A 62 -7.67 -8.77 -1.97
N PHE A 63 -6.56 -8.05 -2.14
CA PHE A 63 -6.53 -6.84 -2.96
C PHE A 63 -6.86 -7.11 -4.44
N LYS A 64 -6.45 -8.25 -5.00
CA LYS A 64 -6.83 -8.66 -6.35
C LYS A 64 -8.34 -8.85 -6.49
N GLU A 65 -9.01 -9.42 -5.47
CA GLU A 65 -10.47 -9.53 -5.47
C GLU A 65 -11.15 -8.16 -5.32
N PHE A 66 -10.62 -7.25 -4.48
CA PHE A 66 -11.11 -5.87 -4.44
C PHE A 66 -10.97 -5.19 -5.80
N TYR A 67 -9.80 -5.29 -6.43
CA TYR A 67 -9.54 -4.78 -7.79
C TYR A 67 -10.57 -5.28 -8.79
N LYS A 68 -10.74 -6.59 -8.89
CA LYS A 68 -11.62 -7.27 -9.85
C LYS A 68 -13.09 -6.86 -9.68
N ASN A 69 -13.52 -6.72 -8.43
CA ASN A 69 -14.89 -6.34 -8.10
C ASN A 69 -15.14 -4.83 -8.17
N THR A 70 -14.10 -4.01 -8.13
CA THR A 70 -14.21 -2.55 -8.26
C THR A 70 -14.09 -2.09 -9.70
N LEU A 71 -13.38 -2.83 -10.55
CA LEU A 71 -13.23 -2.48 -11.97
C LEU A 71 -14.58 -2.40 -12.67
N GLY A 72 -14.81 -1.32 -13.44
CA GLY A 72 -16.07 -1.08 -14.16
C GLY A 72 -17.25 -0.66 -13.27
N THR A 73 -17.03 -0.39 -11.98
CA THR A 73 -18.11 0.10 -11.10
C THR A 73 -18.24 1.63 -11.17
N LYS A 74 -19.42 2.11 -10.79
CA LYS A 74 -19.75 3.55 -10.67
C LYS A 74 -19.87 3.96 -9.20
N ILE A 75 -19.83 5.26 -8.96
CA ILE A 75 -20.11 5.85 -7.64
C ILE A 75 -21.49 5.39 -7.14
N ASN A 76 -21.60 5.11 -5.85
CA ASN A 76 -22.78 4.56 -5.15
C ASN A 76 -23.18 3.13 -5.56
N MET A 77 -22.34 2.43 -6.32
CA MET A 77 -22.57 1.03 -6.64
C MET A 77 -22.13 0.15 -5.47
N GLU A 78 -22.96 -0.84 -5.15
CA GLU A 78 -22.67 -1.85 -4.15
C GLU A 78 -22.36 -3.17 -4.86
N LYS A 79 -21.36 -3.88 -4.37
CA LYS A 79 -21.03 -5.24 -4.83
C LYS A 79 -20.69 -6.11 -3.64
N LYS A 80 -20.98 -7.39 -3.79
CA LYS A 80 -20.61 -8.44 -2.85
C LYS A 80 -19.67 -9.42 -3.51
N PHE A 81 -18.66 -9.85 -2.77
CA PHE A 81 -17.78 -10.93 -3.18
C PHE A 81 -17.32 -11.72 -1.96
N THR A 82 -16.89 -12.94 -2.20
CA THR A 82 -16.36 -13.81 -1.16
C THR A 82 -14.87 -14.02 -1.36
N TYR A 83 -14.12 -14.01 -0.26
CA TYR A 83 -12.70 -14.33 -0.27
C TYR A 83 -12.40 -15.36 0.83
N LYS A 84 -11.72 -16.45 0.46
CA LYS A 84 -11.23 -17.44 1.41
C LYS A 84 -9.84 -17.05 1.86
N MET A 85 -9.69 -16.72 3.15
CA MET A 85 -8.39 -16.42 3.74
C MET A 85 -7.48 -17.65 3.70
N PRO A 86 -6.19 -17.49 3.39
CA PRO A 86 -5.22 -18.57 3.50
C PRO A 86 -5.10 -19.08 4.96
N GLU A 87 -4.77 -20.35 5.12
CA GLU A 87 -4.54 -20.94 6.44
C GLU A 87 -3.28 -20.39 7.13
N SER A 88 -2.37 -19.81 6.34
CA SER A 88 -1.15 -19.15 6.83
C SER A 88 -1.36 -17.73 7.35
N PHE A 89 -2.60 -17.22 7.37
CA PHE A 89 -2.87 -15.88 7.82
C PHE A 89 -2.61 -15.71 9.32
N ALA A 90 -1.98 -14.60 9.72
CA ALA A 90 -1.51 -14.40 11.09
C ALA A 90 -2.64 -14.38 12.15
N ASP A 91 -3.85 -13.96 11.79
CA ASP A 91 -4.99 -13.97 12.68
C ASP A 91 -5.75 -15.29 12.58
N ILE A 92 -5.61 -16.11 13.62
CA ILE A 92 -6.24 -17.44 13.74
C ILE A 92 -7.78 -17.35 13.67
N LYS A 93 -8.38 -16.22 14.06
CA LYS A 93 -9.84 -16.04 14.04
C LYS A 93 -10.42 -16.03 12.64
N ILE A 94 -9.63 -15.61 11.66
CA ILE A 94 -10.05 -15.46 10.26
C ILE A 94 -9.30 -16.38 9.30
N SER A 95 -8.21 -17.01 9.77
CA SER A 95 -7.42 -17.98 8.99
C SER A 95 -8.29 -19.12 8.48
N GLY A 96 -8.17 -19.45 7.19
CA GLY A 96 -8.93 -20.52 6.53
C GLY A 96 -10.42 -20.26 6.33
N LYS A 97 -10.97 -19.17 6.89
CA LYS A 97 -12.40 -18.84 6.79
C LYS A 97 -12.73 -18.12 5.50
N THR A 98 -13.97 -18.28 5.06
CA THR A 98 -14.52 -17.53 3.93
C THR A 98 -15.25 -16.29 4.45
N ILE A 99 -14.84 -15.12 3.97
CA ILE A 99 -15.42 -13.83 4.35
C ILE A 99 -16.23 -13.32 3.18
N GLU A 100 -17.45 -12.90 3.42
CA GLU A 100 -18.29 -12.22 2.44
C GLU A 100 -18.10 -10.71 2.60
N TYR A 101 -17.45 -10.07 1.63
CA TYR A 101 -17.27 -8.63 1.62
C TYR A 101 -18.41 -7.95 0.86
N ASN A 102 -19.00 -6.96 1.50
CA ASN A 102 -19.92 -6.02 0.88
C ASN A 102 -19.18 -4.69 0.71
N ILE A 103 -19.02 -4.23 -0.52
CA ILE A 103 -18.32 -2.98 -0.85
C ILE A 103 -19.27 -1.97 -1.44
N LYS A 104 -19.11 -0.71 -1.07
CA LYS A 104 -19.84 0.43 -1.62
C LYS A 104 -18.87 1.52 -2.08
N ILE A 105 -18.93 1.87 -3.34
CA ILE A 105 -18.05 2.87 -3.96
C ILE A 105 -18.53 4.27 -3.57
N LYS A 106 -17.68 5.05 -2.89
CA LYS A 106 -17.98 6.44 -2.50
C LYS A 106 -17.47 7.44 -3.53
N HIS A 107 -16.20 7.32 -3.90
CA HIS A 107 -15.56 8.24 -4.84
C HIS A 107 -14.62 7.50 -5.77
N ILE A 108 -14.49 8.01 -6.97
CA ILE A 108 -13.54 7.54 -7.98
C ILE A 108 -12.73 8.74 -8.44
N TYR A 109 -11.40 8.64 -8.42
CA TYR A 109 -10.50 9.68 -8.87
C TYR A 109 -9.63 9.16 -9.99
N LYS A 110 -9.57 9.90 -11.08
CA LYS A 110 -8.64 9.64 -12.18
C LYS A 110 -7.27 10.19 -11.82
N GLY A 111 -6.25 9.37 -11.96
CA GLY A 111 -4.87 9.80 -11.83
C GLY A 111 -4.41 10.53 -13.09
N ILE A 112 -3.97 11.77 -12.93
CA ILE A 112 -3.28 12.53 -13.97
C ILE A 112 -1.81 12.53 -13.61
N ALA A 113 -1.06 11.66 -14.30
CA ALA A 113 0.39 11.63 -14.13
C ALA A 113 0.98 12.98 -14.54
N PRO A 114 1.88 13.57 -13.73
CA PRO A 114 2.53 14.82 -14.12
C PRO A 114 3.35 14.60 -15.38
N GLU A 115 3.30 15.58 -16.28
CA GLU A 115 4.20 15.61 -17.42
C GLU A 115 5.64 15.78 -16.93
N LEU A 116 6.56 15.09 -17.59
CA LEU A 116 8.00 15.22 -17.33
C LEU A 116 8.52 16.50 -17.98
N ASN A 117 8.08 17.65 -17.44
CA ASN A 117 8.46 18.97 -17.91
C ASN A 117 9.51 19.61 -16.98
N GLU A 118 10.02 20.77 -17.37
CA GLU A 118 11.03 21.50 -16.59
C GLU A 118 10.58 21.79 -15.14
N GLU A 119 9.29 22.08 -14.94
CA GLU A 119 8.73 22.35 -13.62
C GLU A 119 8.77 21.09 -12.73
N PHE A 120 8.48 19.91 -13.31
CA PHE A 120 8.63 18.63 -12.63
C PHE A 120 10.08 18.38 -12.22
N TYR A 121 11.04 18.61 -13.10
CA TYR A 121 12.46 18.41 -12.80
C TYR A 121 12.99 19.39 -11.76
N LYS A 122 12.53 20.67 -11.79
CA LYS A 122 12.88 21.67 -10.76
C LYS A 122 12.44 21.28 -9.36
N ASN A 123 11.31 20.59 -9.20
CA ASN A 123 10.85 20.10 -7.91
C ASN A 123 11.79 19.05 -7.29
N PHE A 124 12.65 18.43 -8.11
CA PHE A 124 13.70 17.50 -7.68
C PHE A 124 15.10 18.15 -7.67
N GLY A 125 15.19 19.48 -7.75
CA GLY A 125 16.46 20.21 -7.72
C GLY A 125 17.31 20.05 -8.99
N ILE A 126 16.70 19.66 -10.11
CA ILE A 126 17.37 19.43 -11.37
C ILE A 126 17.07 20.61 -12.31
N THR A 127 18.10 21.36 -12.65
CA THR A 127 18.00 22.55 -13.48
C THR A 127 18.06 22.26 -14.98
N ASP A 128 18.61 21.10 -15.36
CA ASP A 128 18.70 20.69 -16.75
C ASP A 128 17.51 19.78 -17.10
N SER A 129 16.79 20.13 -18.16
CA SER A 129 15.64 19.38 -18.70
C SER A 129 16.05 18.03 -19.33
N ASP A 130 17.23 17.51 -19.02
CA ASP A 130 17.73 16.26 -19.56
C ASP A 130 17.20 15.07 -18.78
N HIS A 131 16.39 14.27 -19.44
CA HIS A 131 15.84 13.01 -18.92
C HIS A 131 16.94 12.05 -18.41
N LYS A 132 18.14 12.08 -18.99
CA LYS A 132 19.27 11.25 -18.58
C LYS A 132 19.83 11.71 -17.24
N ALA A 133 20.06 13.03 -17.08
CA ALA A 133 20.51 13.63 -15.83
C ALA A 133 19.52 13.36 -14.68
N PHE A 134 18.21 13.44 -14.96
CA PHE A 134 17.17 13.09 -14.01
C PHE A 134 17.27 11.61 -13.57
N LYS A 135 17.41 10.69 -14.52
CA LYS A 135 17.52 9.26 -14.21
C LYS A 135 18.76 8.95 -13.36
N GLU A 136 19.89 9.59 -13.66
CA GLU A 136 21.13 9.43 -12.89
C GLU A 136 21.00 9.98 -11.47
N SER A 137 20.41 11.15 -11.29
CA SER A 137 20.17 11.76 -9.98
C SER A 137 19.21 10.93 -9.13
N VAL A 138 18.11 10.45 -9.69
CA VAL A 138 17.17 9.54 -9.01
C VAL A 138 17.86 8.23 -8.63
N SER A 139 18.67 7.66 -9.53
CA SER A 139 19.41 6.43 -9.24
C SER A 139 20.41 6.62 -8.10
N LYS A 140 21.09 7.75 -8.06
CA LYS A 140 22.02 8.11 -6.98
C LYS A 140 21.29 8.27 -5.64
N TYR A 141 20.17 8.98 -5.65
CA TYR A 141 19.35 9.16 -4.44
C TYR A 141 18.84 7.82 -3.90
N MET A 142 18.28 6.97 -4.77
CA MET A 142 17.80 5.64 -4.36
C MET A 142 18.90 4.74 -3.83
N LYS A 143 20.13 4.84 -4.35
CA LYS A 143 21.28 4.10 -3.82
C LYS A 143 21.62 4.55 -2.40
N VAL A 144 21.64 5.86 -2.15
CA VAL A 144 21.91 6.39 -0.81
C VAL A 144 20.83 5.96 0.18
N GLU A 145 19.55 6.01 -0.22
CA GLU A 145 18.45 5.56 0.62
C GLU A 145 18.52 4.05 0.92
N LEU A 146 18.87 3.25 -0.10
CA LEU A 146 19.07 1.81 0.07
C LEU A 146 20.22 1.52 1.04
N ASP A 147 21.36 2.19 0.90
CA ASP A 147 22.52 2.01 1.76
C ASP A 147 22.20 2.41 3.22
N GLN A 148 21.41 3.46 3.42
CA GLN A 148 20.95 3.85 4.77
C GLN A 148 20.02 2.78 5.36
N LYS A 149 19.09 2.28 4.57
CA LYS A 149 18.16 1.22 4.99
C LYS A 149 18.90 -0.08 5.32
N LEU A 150 19.86 -0.48 4.49
CA LEU A 150 20.70 -1.64 4.74
C LEU A 150 21.50 -1.49 6.03
N LYS A 151 22.12 -0.33 6.27
CA LYS A 151 22.83 -0.05 7.52
C LYS A 151 21.93 -0.13 8.74
N SER A 152 20.72 0.41 8.65
CA SER A 152 19.73 0.35 9.73
C SER A 152 19.32 -1.09 10.05
N VAL A 153 19.01 -1.90 9.01
CA VAL A 153 18.64 -3.31 9.18
C VAL A 153 19.80 -4.12 9.73
N MET A 154 21.03 -3.91 9.22
CA MET A 154 22.23 -4.57 9.74
C MET A 154 22.51 -4.21 11.21
N SER A 155 22.41 -2.93 11.57
CA SER A 155 22.58 -2.49 12.96
C SER A 155 21.53 -3.11 13.86
N ALA A 156 20.27 -3.16 13.44
CA ALA A 156 19.22 -3.81 14.22
C ALA A 156 19.47 -5.31 14.40
N ALA A 157 19.88 -6.00 13.34
CA ALA A 157 20.21 -7.42 13.40
C ALA A 157 21.43 -7.73 14.28
N ILE A 158 22.47 -6.87 14.22
CA ILE A 158 23.67 -7.00 15.06
C ILE A 158 23.29 -6.77 16.52
N ASN A 159 22.53 -5.70 16.82
CA ASN A 159 22.08 -5.41 18.17
C ASN A 159 21.24 -6.55 18.74
N GLN A 160 20.30 -7.09 17.95
CA GLN A 160 19.49 -8.23 18.38
C GLN A 160 20.36 -9.43 18.71
N LYS A 161 21.32 -9.76 17.82
CA LYS A 161 22.22 -10.90 18.02
C LYS A 161 23.13 -10.70 19.23
N LEU A 162 23.61 -9.46 19.48
CA LEU A 162 24.38 -9.15 20.67
C LEU A 162 23.57 -9.31 21.96
N LEU A 163 22.30 -8.94 21.94
CA LEU A 163 21.38 -9.14 23.07
C LEU A 163 21.11 -10.63 23.30
N ASP A 164 20.89 -11.39 22.24
CA ASP A 164 20.59 -12.83 22.31
C ASP A 164 21.80 -13.68 22.76
N GLU A 165 23.02 -13.25 22.44
CA GLU A 165 24.26 -13.98 22.77
C GLU A 165 24.91 -13.51 24.09
N ASN A 166 24.47 -12.39 24.65
CA ASN A 166 25.01 -11.85 25.90
C ASN A 166 23.88 -11.67 26.91
N ASP A 167 23.85 -12.57 27.89
CA ASP A 167 22.92 -12.46 29.02
C ASP A 167 23.55 -11.50 30.03
N PHE A 168 22.98 -10.28 30.17
CA PHE A 168 23.44 -9.31 31.17
C PHE A 168 22.27 -8.83 32.00
N GLU A 169 22.46 -8.87 33.32
CA GLU A 169 21.50 -8.32 34.26
C GLU A 169 21.56 -6.79 34.21
N ILE A 170 20.41 -6.17 33.91
CA ILE A 170 20.29 -4.71 34.02
C ILE A 170 19.99 -4.40 35.48
N PRO A 171 20.86 -3.59 36.20
CA PRO A 171 20.56 -3.17 37.55
C PRO A 171 19.21 -2.45 37.63
N GLU A 172 18.38 -2.79 38.61
CA GLU A 172 17.02 -2.20 38.74
C GLU A 172 17.06 -0.68 38.87
N ASP A 173 18.14 -0.11 39.40
CA ASP A 173 18.36 1.34 39.55
C ASP A 173 18.55 2.09 38.20
N MET A 174 18.65 1.39 37.08
CA MET A 174 18.74 1.97 35.73
C MET A 174 17.43 1.92 34.95
N LEU A 175 16.35 1.43 35.56
CA LEU A 175 15.02 1.30 34.93
C LEU A 175 14.04 2.44 35.29
N GLU A 176 14.52 3.54 35.94
CA GLU A 176 13.73 4.75 36.22
C GLU A 176 13.70 5.75 35.05
#